data_3ef26155901b7e5bcf056305b7855378
#
_entry.id   3ef26155901b7e5bcf056305b7855378
#
_cell.length_a   1.000
_cell.length_b   1.000
_cell.length_c   1.000
_cell.angle_alpha   90.00
_cell.angle_beta   90.00
_cell.angle_gamma   90.00
#
_symmetry.space_group_name_H-M   'P 1'
#
loop_
_entity.id
_entity.type
_entity.pdbx_description
1 polymer ?
#
loop_
_entity_poly.entity_id
_entity_poly.type
_entity_poly.pdbx_seq_one_letter_code
_entity_poly.pdbx_strand_id
1 'polypeptide(L)'
;MRRLALVTLLALAAVACADADCDATSALPVVSVELAGLEPAQSLDRIEVCMDGVCTSPGESDEPLLFGEETQARFLVPDDVPDVVDDAPTVTILVRTDAGEPVVAPTPVALTRVYPNGEECDGDAWQGWFEVTPDGALVEVPRS
;
A
#
# COMPACT_ATOMS: atom_id res chain seq x y z
N MET A 1 -26.38 58.52 44.78
CA MET A 1 -25.25 58.17 43.92
C MET A 1 -25.13 56.66 43.92
N ARG A 2 -25.66 56.00 42.84
CA ARG A 2 -25.61 54.52 42.65
C ARG A 2 -24.50 54.25 41.67
N ARG A 3 -23.46 53.58 42.12
CA ARG A 3 -22.38 53.08 41.25
C ARG A 3 -22.82 51.74 40.63
N LEU A 4 -23.09 51.74 39.34
CA LEU A 4 -23.24 50.49 38.55
C LEU A 4 -21.84 49.89 38.33
N ALA A 5 -21.63 48.70 38.88
CA ALA A 5 -20.48 47.89 38.57
C ALA A 5 -20.78 47.11 37.30
N LEU A 6 -20.06 47.40 36.24
CA LEU A 6 -20.11 46.67 34.96
C LEU A 6 -19.24 45.44 35.12
N VAL A 7 -19.88 44.28 35.24
CA VAL A 7 -19.18 42.98 35.24
C VAL A 7 -19.03 42.55 33.79
N THR A 8 -17.82 42.70 33.28
CA THR A 8 -17.45 42.20 31.94
C THR A 8 -17.16 40.71 32.06
N LEU A 9 -18.08 39.86 31.60
CA LEU A 9 -17.85 38.43 31.44
C LEU A 9 -16.94 38.21 30.23
N LEU A 10 -15.66 37.94 30.45
CA LEU A 10 -14.78 37.36 29.41
C LEU A 10 -15.16 35.90 29.24
N ALA A 11 -15.88 35.61 28.16
CA ALA A 11 -16.02 34.24 27.66
C ALA A 11 -14.68 33.83 27.04
N LEU A 12 -13.88 33.05 27.77
CA LEU A 12 -12.79 32.27 27.16
C LEU A 12 -13.43 31.20 26.28
N ALA A 13 -13.44 31.44 24.99
CA ALA A 13 -13.63 30.38 24.02
C ALA A 13 -12.39 29.47 24.10
N ALA A 14 -12.48 28.37 24.84
CA ALA A 14 -11.55 27.27 24.71
C ALA A 14 -11.76 26.68 23.31
N VAL A 15 -10.89 27.06 22.38
CA VAL A 15 -10.72 26.33 21.15
C VAL A 15 -10.14 24.97 21.58
N ALA A 16 -10.99 23.96 21.71
CA ALA A 16 -10.56 22.58 21.80
C ALA A 16 -9.89 22.29 20.44
N CYS A 17 -8.56 22.33 20.42
CA CYS A 17 -7.81 21.60 19.43
C CYS A 17 -8.22 20.14 19.66
N ALA A 18 -9.08 19.61 18.81
CA ALA A 18 -9.24 18.18 18.68
C ALA A 18 -7.89 17.69 18.16
N ASP A 19 -7.01 17.27 19.08
CA ASP A 19 -5.89 16.44 18.73
C ASP A 19 -6.52 15.23 18.05
N ALA A 20 -6.25 15.06 16.75
CA ALA A 20 -6.62 13.85 16.04
C ALA A 20 -5.93 12.71 16.82
N ASP A 21 -6.72 11.78 17.38
CA ASP A 21 -6.19 10.59 18.03
C ASP A 21 -5.47 9.76 16.98
N CYS A 22 -4.22 10.11 16.70
CA CYS A 22 -3.35 9.36 15.80
C CYS A 22 -2.88 8.11 16.53
N ASP A 23 -3.52 6.98 16.25
CA ASP A 23 -3.04 5.69 16.69
C ASP A 23 -1.63 5.43 16.13
N ALA A 24 -0.78 4.73 16.90
CA ALA A 24 0.59 4.39 16.48
C ALA A 24 0.63 3.35 15.34
N THR A 25 -0.45 3.20 14.60
CA THR A 25 -0.55 2.28 13.47
C THR A 25 0.05 2.94 12.24
N SER A 26 1.14 2.37 11.73
CA SER A 26 1.73 2.80 10.46
C SER A 26 1.32 1.85 9.34
N ALA A 27 1.05 2.39 8.16
CA ALA A 27 0.91 1.56 6.97
C ALA A 27 2.27 0.98 6.57
N LEU A 28 2.29 -0.28 6.13
CA LEU A 28 3.50 -0.87 5.54
C LEU A 28 3.54 -0.49 4.05
N PRO A 29 4.68 -0.01 3.54
CA PRO A 29 4.88 0.26 2.13
C PRO A 29 5.01 -1.05 1.36
N VAL A 30 3.89 -1.64 0.93
CA VAL A 30 3.86 -2.98 0.35
C VAL A 30 3.12 -3.03 -0.98
N VAL A 31 3.66 -3.79 -1.92
CA VAL A 31 2.97 -4.25 -3.13
C VAL A 31 2.69 -5.73 -2.98
N SER A 32 1.45 -6.14 -3.16
CA SER A 32 1.00 -7.53 -3.09
C SER A 32 0.42 -7.95 -4.44
N VAL A 33 0.85 -9.10 -4.94
CA VAL A 33 0.36 -9.69 -6.20
C VAL A 33 -0.23 -11.05 -5.88
N GLU A 34 -1.54 -11.20 -6.06
CA GLU A 34 -2.29 -12.45 -5.89
C GLU A 34 -2.25 -13.25 -7.20
N LEU A 35 -1.93 -14.53 -7.10
CA LEU A 35 -1.71 -15.44 -8.22
C LEU A 35 -2.69 -16.62 -8.28
N ALA A 36 -3.61 -16.73 -7.31
CA ALA A 36 -4.58 -17.83 -7.26
C ALA A 36 -5.39 -17.98 -8.57
N GLY A 37 -5.59 -16.89 -9.31
CA GLY A 37 -6.25 -16.90 -10.60
C GLY A 37 -5.53 -17.72 -11.68
N LEU A 38 -4.24 -18.03 -11.51
CA LEU A 38 -3.47 -18.83 -12.45
C LEU A 38 -3.67 -20.34 -12.26
N GLU A 39 -4.12 -20.78 -11.10
CA GLU A 39 -4.38 -22.19 -10.83
C GLU A 39 -5.70 -22.67 -11.47
N PRO A 40 -5.80 -23.93 -11.93
CA PRO A 40 -4.75 -24.97 -11.96
C PRO A 40 -3.91 -24.96 -13.26
N ALA A 41 -4.06 -23.92 -14.10
CA ALA A 41 -3.38 -23.88 -15.40
C ALA A 41 -1.85 -23.72 -15.26
N GLN A 42 -1.41 -23.06 -14.17
CA GLN A 42 -0.01 -22.86 -13.84
C GLN A 42 0.28 -23.41 -12.44
N SER A 43 1.43 -24.04 -12.27
CA SER A 43 1.91 -24.44 -10.95
C SER A 43 2.66 -23.27 -10.31
N LEU A 44 2.18 -22.76 -9.17
CA LEU A 44 2.69 -21.53 -8.55
C LEU A 44 4.13 -21.66 -8.04
N ASP A 45 4.60 -22.88 -7.73
CA ASP A 45 6.00 -23.18 -7.38
C ASP A 45 6.99 -22.93 -8.53
N ARG A 46 6.48 -22.73 -9.76
CA ARG A 46 7.25 -22.41 -10.96
C ARG A 46 7.06 -20.99 -11.46
N ILE A 47 6.44 -20.14 -10.65
CA ILE A 47 6.18 -18.74 -10.98
C ILE A 47 7.15 -17.86 -10.20
N GLU A 48 7.68 -16.85 -10.88
CA GLU A 48 8.38 -15.72 -10.27
C GLU A 48 7.61 -14.43 -10.55
N VAL A 49 7.46 -13.61 -9.53
CA VAL A 49 6.97 -12.24 -9.65
C VAL A 49 8.13 -11.30 -9.46
N CYS A 50 8.25 -10.33 -10.34
CA CYS A 50 9.31 -9.33 -10.28
C CYS A 50 8.70 -7.93 -10.22
N MET A 51 9.20 -7.11 -9.31
CA MET A 51 8.90 -5.68 -9.22
C MET A 51 10.18 -4.89 -9.42
N ASP A 52 10.22 -4.06 -10.46
CA ASP A 52 11.40 -3.25 -10.84
C ASP A 52 12.72 -4.05 -10.91
N GLY A 53 12.63 -5.32 -11.32
CA GLY A 53 13.77 -6.21 -11.47
C GLY A 53 14.15 -7.02 -10.23
N VAL A 54 13.51 -6.80 -9.10
CA VAL A 54 13.62 -7.65 -7.90
C VAL A 54 12.56 -8.73 -7.98
N CYS A 55 12.97 -10.00 -7.94
CA CYS A 55 12.06 -11.15 -8.13
C CYS A 55 11.93 -11.97 -6.86
N THR A 56 10.74 -12.52 -6.61
CA THR A 56 10.43 -13.46 -5.54
C THR A 56 9.43 -14.51 -6.02
N SER A 57 9.39 -15.66 -5.36
CA SER A 57 8.37 -16.70 -5.60
C SER A 57 7.18 -16.51 -4.66
N PRO A 58 5.97 -16.97 -5.06
CA PRO A 58 4.82 -16.98 -4.17
C PRO A 58 5.11 -17.68 -2.84
N GLY A 59 4.63 -17.12 -1.74
CA GLY A 59 4.88 -17.66 -0.39
C GLY A 59 6.29 -17.41 0.15
N GLU A 60 7.25 -17.03 -0.68
CA GLU A 60 8.58 -16.61 -0.26
C GLU A 60 8.59 -15.10 0.02
N SER A 61 9.25 -14.73 1.10
CA SER A 61 9.55 -13.34 1.41
C SER A 61 10.88 -13.28 2.13
N ASP A 62 11.80 -12.47 1.62
CA ASP A 62 13.08 -12.19 2.27
C ASP A 62 12.91 -11.36 3.54
N GLU A 63 11.76 -10.70 3.70
CA GLU A 63 11.41 -9.91 4.87
C GLU A 63 10.51 -10.70 5.82
N PRO A 64 10.96 -11.01 7.05
CA PRO A 64 10.20 -11.79 8.03
C PRO A 64 8.89 -11.12 8.48
N LEU A 65 8.68 -9.85 8.17
CA LEU A 65 7.45 -9.12 8.46
C LEU A 65 6.40 -9.25 7.36
N LEU A 66 6.78 -9.76 6.18
CA LEU A 66 5.89 -9.92 5.04
C LEU A 66 5.54 -11.41 4.85
N PHE A 67 4.78 -11.97 5.80
CA PHE A 67 4.22 -13.30 5.60
C PHE A 67 3.22 -13.26 4.44
N GLY A 68 3.62 -13.82 3.30
CA GLY A 68 2.74 -14.04 2.15
C GLY A 68 1.89 -15.29 2.36
N GLU A 69 0.69 -15.30 1.82
CA GLU A 69 -0.03 -16.55 1.59
C GLU A 69 0.66 -17.30 0.44
N GLU A 70 0.50 -18.62 0.35
CA GLU A 70 1.16 -19.46 -0.66
C GLU A 70 0.86 -19.02 -2.11
N THR A 71 -0.22 -18.26 -2.30
CA THR A 71 -0.67 -17.72 -3.59
C THR A 71 -0.24 -16.27 -3.84
N GLN A 72 0.46 -15.64 -2.90
CA GLN A 72 0.82 -14.23 -2.99
C GLN A 72 2.33 -14.02 -3.04
N ALA A 73 2.74 -13.07 -3.86
CA ALA A 73 4.07 -12.47 -3.81
C ALA A 73 3.97 -11.06 -3.20
N ARG A 74 4.87 -10.72 -2.28
CA ARG A 74 4.90 -9.42 -1.60
C ARG A 74 6.26 -8.76 -1.71
N PHE A 75 6.24 -7.45 -1.91
CA PHE A 75 7.43 -6.62 -2.04
C PHE A 75 7.31 -5.42 -1.10
N LEU A 76 8.42 -5.03 -0.47
CA LEU A 76 8.50 -3.71 0.12
C LEU A 76 8.70 -2.66 -0.96
N VAL A 77 7.99 -1.56 -0.86
CA VAL A 77 8.24 -0.38 -1.70
C VAL A 77 9.52 0.28 -1.16
N PRO A 78 10.53 0.53 -2.01
CA PRO A 78 11.76 1.18 -1.56
C PRO A 78 11.50 2.57 -0.97
N ASP A 79 12.27 2.95 0.06
CA ASP A 79 12.16 4.27 0.72
C ASP A 79 12.55 5.45 -0.18
N ASP A 80 13.25 5.18 -1.29
CA ASP A 80 13.69 6.17 -2.27
C ASP A 80 12.63 6.49 -3.35
N VAL A 81 11.44 5.89 -3.24
CA VAL A 81 10.30 6.30 -4.06
C VAL A 81 9.96 7.75 -3.69
N PRO A 82 10.08 8.70 -4.64
CA PRO A 82 9.94 10.12 -4.30
C PRO A 82 8.56 10.40 -3.69
N ASP A 83 8.56 11.10 -2.54
CA ASP A 83 7.38 11.71 -1.95
C ASP A 83 6.83 12.85 -2.85
N VAL A 84 6.54 12.53 -4.09
CA VAL A 84 5.95 13.50 -5.01
C VAL A 84 4.46 13.56 -4.69
N VAL A 85 4.06 14.63 -4.04
CA VAL A 85 2.71 14.84 -3.51
C VAL A 85 1.62 14.78 -4.59
N ASP A 86 1.97 14.96 -5.85
CA ASP A 86 1.01 15.08 -6.95
C ASP A 86 1.05 13.92 -7.96
N ASP A 87 2.11 13.11 -8.01
CA ASP A 87 2.22 11.98 -8.93
C ASP A 87 2.42 10.68 -8.16
N ALA A 88 1.44 9.78 -8.22
CA ALA A 88 1.57 8.44 -7.67
C ALA A 88 2.81 7.74 -8.25
N PRO A 89 3.71 7.19 -7.42
CA PRO A 89 4.86 6.46 -7.92
C PRO A 89 4.39 5.25 -8.72
N THR A 90 5.13 4.93 -9.77
CA THR A 90 4.85 3.83 -10.66
C THR A 90 5.94 2.77 -10.50
N VAL A 91 5.54 1.53 -10.29
CA VAL A 91 6.42 0.36 -10.30
C VAL A 91 6.07 -0.54 -11.49
N THR A 92 7.03 -1.34 -11.95
CA THR A 92 6.80 -2.28 -13.05
C THR A 92 6.69 -3.69 -12.50
N ILE A 93 5.56 -4.36 -12.74
CA ILE A 93 5.33 -5.75 -12.35
C ILE A 93 5.46 -6.65 -13.59
N LEU A 94 6.24 -7.72 -13.44
CA LEU A 94 6.39 -8.81 -14.40
C LEU A 94 6.09 -10.12 -13.68
N VAL A 95 5.29 -10.97 -14.28
CA VAL A 95 5.10 -12.36 -13.82
C VAL A 95 5.60 -13.30 -14.90
N ARG A 96 6.46 -14.24 -14.53
CA ARG A 96 7.05 -15.18 -15.48
C ARG A 96 7.17 -16.59 -14.89
N THR A 97 7.33 -17.56 -15.73
CA THR A 97 7.70 -18.93 -15.31
C THR A 97 9.18 -18.98 -14.91
N ASP A 98 9.59 -20.03 -14.19
CA ASP A 98 10.98 -20.35 -13.88
C ASP A 98 11.86 -20.54 -15.15
N ALA A 99 11.23 -20.85 -16.28
CA ALA A 99 11.88 -20.90 -17.60
C ALA A 99 12.05 -19.50 -18.25
N GLY A 100 11.55 -18.44 -17.60
CA GLY A 100 11.63 -17.05 -18.08
C GLY A 100 10.54 -16.66 -19.07
N GLU A 101 9.54 -17.50 -19.31
CA GLU A 101 8.42 -17.16 -20.18
C GLU A 101 7.45 -16.21 -19.47
N PRO A 102 7.10 -15.05 -20.05
CA PRO A 102 6.20 -14.10 -19.43
C PRO A 102 4.77 -14.64 -19.37
N VAL A 103 4.19 -14.66 -18.18
CA VAL A 103 2.76 -14.89 -17.92
C VAL A 103 2.03 -13.55 -17.96
N VAL A 104 2.59 -12.54 -17.30
CA VAL A 104 2.19 -11.13 -17.40
C VAL A 104 3.40 -10.37 -17.93
N ALA A 105 3.26 -9.71 -19.06
CA ALA A 105 4.31 -8.85 -19.60
C ALA A 105 4.64 -7.69 -18.63
N PRO A 106 5.84 -7.10 -18.67
CA PRO A 106 6.16 -5.95 -17.84
C PRO A 106 5.09 -4.87 -17.92
N THR A 107 4.40 -4.64 -16.81
CA THR A 107 3.24 -3.74 -16.73
C THR A 107 3.50 -2.66 -15.69
N PRO A 108 3.54 -1.39 -16.08
CA PRO A 108 3.63 -0.29 -15.13
C PRO A 108 2.30 -0.14 -14.38
N VAL A 109 2.38 -0.02 -13.05
CA VAL A 109 1.24 0.17 -12.17
C VAL A 109 1.50 1.33 -11.22
N ALA A 110 0.49 2.16 -11.01
CA ALA A 110 0.57 3.25 -10.04
C ALA A 110 0.26 2.71 -8.63
N LEU A 111 0.97 3.23 -7.63
CA LEU A 111 0.70 2.90 -6.23
C LEU A 111 -0.32 3.89 -5.65
N THR A 112 -1.06 3.44 -4.64
CA THR A 112 -2.02 4.24 -3.90
C THR A 112 -1.45 4.61 -2.55
N ARG A 113 -1.56 5.88 -2.16
CA ARG A 113 -1.19 6.34 -0.81
C ARG A 113 -2.28 5.96 0.18
N VAL A 114 -1.91 5.33 1.27
CA VAL A 114 -2.83 4.84 2.31
C VAL A 114 -2.53 5.55 3.61
N TYR A 115 -3.57 6.06 4.25
CA TYR A 115 -3.55 6.81 5.50
C TYR A 115 -4.33 6.04 6.57
N PRO A 116 -3.71 5.11 7.31
CA PRO A 116 -4.43 4.26 8.26
C PRO A 116 -5.09 5.03 9.39
N ASN A 117 -4.57 6.19 9.74
CA ASN A 117 -5.06 7.05 10.83
C ASN A 117 -5.68 8.36 10.32
N GLY A 118 -5.89 8.50 8.99
CA GLY A 118 -6.31 9.74 8.36
C GLY A 118 -5.14 10.57 7.83
N GLU A 119 -5.42 11.47 6.89
CA GLU A 119 -4.41 12.30 6.20
C GLU A 119 -3.67 13.29 7.11
N GLU A 120 -4.22 13.56 8.30
CA GLU A 120 -3.64 14.48 9.29
C GLU A 120 -2.60 13.80 10.19
N CYS A 121 -2.47 12.47 10.12
CA CYS A 121 -1.57 11.68 10.94
C CYS A 121 -0.40 11.15 10.14
N ASP A 122 0.75 11.03 10.80
CA ASP A 122 1.92 10.34 10.24
C ASP A 122 1.66 8.82 10.11
N GLY A 123 2.47 8.13 9.34
CA GLY A 123 2.43 6.67 9.18
C GLY A 123 1.70 6.21 7.92
N ASP A 124 1.55 7.11 6.94
CA ASP A 124 1.11 6.78 5.60
C ASP A 124 2.16 5.99 4.81
N ALA A 125 1.71 5.27 3.79
CA ALA A 125 2.60 4.53 2.90
C ALA A 125 2.01 4.38 1.50
N TRP A 126 2.89 4.18 0.53
CA TRP A 126 2.51 3.77 -0.80
C TRP A 126 2.26 2.26 -0.84
N GLN A 127 1.13 1.86 -1.39
CA GLN A 127 0.72 0.46 -1.45
C GLN A 127 0.11 0.13 -2.81
N GLY A 128 0.12 -1.17 -3.15
CA GLY A 128 -0.57 -1.69 -4.33
C GLY A 128 -1.04 -3.11 -4.10
N TRP A 129 -2.25 -3.41 -4.56
CA TRP A 129 -2.82 -4.76 -4.53
C TRP A 129 -3.28 -5.12 -5.92
N PHE A 130 -2.73 -6.20 -6.42
CA PHE A 130 -2.98 -6.66 -7.78
C PHE A 130 -3.34 -8.13 -7.77
N GLU A 131 -4.14 -8.54 -8.72
CA GLU A 131 -4.50 -9.93 -8.98
C GLU A 131 -4.12 -10.27 -10.42
N VAL A 132 -3.55 -11.45 -10.63
CA VAL A 132 -3.34 -12.00 -11.96
C VAL A 132 -4.54 -12.85 -12.31
N THR A 133 -5.25 -12.46 -13.37
CA THR A 133 -6.41 -13.18 -13.86
C THR A 133 -6.00 -14.47 -14.63
N PRO A 134 -6.91 -15.42 -14.84
CA PRO A 134 -6.61 -16.67 -15.57
C PRO A 134 -6.11 -16.47 -16.99
N ASP A 135 -6.43 -15.35 -17.62
CA ASP A 135 -5.97 -14.97 -18.97
C ASP A 135 -4.65 -14.19 -18.97
N GLY A 136 -4.01 -14.05 -17.80
CA GLY A 136 -2.71 -13.39 -17.65
C GLY A 136 -2.76 -11.87 -17.64
N ALA A 137 -3.91 -11.26 -17.32
CA ALA A 137 -3.99 -9.84 -17.09
C ALA A 137 -3.69 -9.50 -15.62
N LEU A 138 -3.04 -8.35 -15.37
CA LEU A 138 -2.85 -7.79 -14.05
C LEU A 138 -3.94 -6.76 -13.78
N VAL A 139 -4.69 -6.97 -12.71
CA VAL A 139 -5.83 -6.12 -12.32
C VAL A 139 -5.61 -5.58 -10.91
N GLU A 140 -5.82 -4.28 -10.73
CA GLU A 140 -5.81 -3.66 -9.40
C GLU A 140 -7.05 -4.09 -8.61
N VAL A 141 -6.83 -4.51 -7.36
CA VAL A 141 -7.89 -4.88 -6.41
C VAL A 141 -8.00 -3.78 -5.36
N PRO A 142 -9.04 -2.94 -5.38
CA PRO A 142 -9.23 -1.93 -4.36
C PRO A 142 -9.46 -2.59 -3.00
N ARG A 143 -8.69 -2.20 -1.99
CA ARG A 143 -8.99 -2.54 -0.59
C ARG A 143 -9.93 -1.49 0.00
N SER A 144 -11.07 -1.95 0.45
CA SER A 144 -12.04 -1.18 1.24
C SER A 144 -11.68 -1.18 2.72
#